data_32e4d86615fbda560627fea684f2bf18
#
_entry.id   32e4d86615fbda560627fea684f2bf18
#
_cell.length_a   1.000
_cell.length_b   1.000
_cell.length_c   1.000
_cell.angle_alpha   90.00
_cell.angle_beta   90.00
_cell.angle_gamma   90.00
#
_symmetry.space_group_name_H-M   'P 1'
#
loop_
_entity.id
_entity.type
_entity.pdbx_description
1 polymer ?
#
loop_
_entity_poly.entity_id
_entity_poly.type
_entity_poly.pdbx_seq_one_letter_code
_entity_poly.pdbx_strand_id
1 'polypeptide(L)'
;MDFSFSSEQTLLQDSVERFIQNDYGFDQRQKLTGSELGFSKEHWSHFAELGWLGLPFAEEDGGFGGSAIDTMIVMEAFGKGLVVEPYVSTVLMAGSALAHAGTTAQKESHLAAIIGGEAQASLAYIEPQARFNLNHVVTRAVPDGSDWVINGFKGVVLGAPSADLLIVSARTDGDEQAEEGITLFVVPANAEGVSRRNYPTIDGFRASEVTLSLSLIHI
;
A
#
# COMPACT_ATOMS: atom_id res chain seq x y z
N MET A 1 -19.57 -2.24 -29.03
CA MET A 1 -18.73 -2.57 -27.86
C MET A 1 -19.65 -3.27 -26.88
N ASP A 2 -19.28 -4.43 -26.41
CA ASP A 2 -19.97 -5.11 -25.32
C ASP A 2 -19.29 -4.68 -24.00
N PHE A 3 -20.08 -4.16 -23.05
CA PHE A 3 -19.64 -3.72 -21.74
C PHE A 3 -20.12 -4.67 -20.62
N SER A 4 -20.63 -5.86 -21.00
CA SER A 4 -21.03 -6.87 -20.04
C SER A 4 -19.81 -7.45 -19.33
N PHE A 5 -19.96 -7.75 -18.06
CA PHE A 5 -18.94 -8.50 -17.33
C PHE A 5 -18.84 -9.95 -17.82
N SER A 6 -17.65 -10.52 -17.75
CA SER A 6 -17.47 -11.96 -17.95
C SER A 6 -18.13 -12.76 -16.83
N SER A 7 -18.25 -14.08 -17.02
CA SER A 7 -18.77 -14.95 -15.96
C SER A 7 -17.92 -14.89 -14.69
N GLU A 8 -16.60 -14.83 -14.84
CA GLU A 8 -15.66 -14.70 -13.70
C GLU A 8 -15.80 -13.35 -13.01
N GLN A 9 -15.93 -12.26 -13.76
CA GLN A 9 -16.16 -10.92 -13.22
C GLN A 9 -17.49 -10.81 -12.48
N THR A 10 -18.54 -11.47 -12.96
CA THR A 10 -19.83 -11.55 -12.28
C THR A 10 -19.70 -12.32 -10.96
N LEU A 11 -18.98 -13.46 -10.95
CA LEU A 11 -18.73 -14.21 -9.73
C LEU A 11 -17.90 -13.41 -8.72
N LEU A 12 -16.90 -12.66 -9.18
CA LEU A 12 -16.13 -11.75 -8.32
C LEU A 12 -17.03 -10.69 -7.71
N GLN A 13 -17.87 -10.03 -8.51
CA GLN A 13 -18.82 -9.03 -8.05
C GLN A 13 -19.76 -9.60 -6.99
N ASP A 14 -20.38 -10.76 -7.25
CA ASP A 14 -21.27 -11.45 -6.32
C ASP A 14 -20.56 -11.79 -5.00
N SER A 15 -19.30 -12.20 -5.07
CA SER A 15 -18.48 -12.52 -3.90
C SER A 15 -18.26 -11.30 -3.01
N VAL A 16 -17.78 -10.20 -3.60
CA VAL A 16 -17.48 -8.97 -2.84
C VAL A 16 -18.75 -8.33 -2.29
N GLU A 17 -19.82 -8.25 -3.11
CA GLU A 17 -21.09 -7.68 -2.66
C GLU A 17 -21.73 -8.50 -1.53
N ARG A 18 -21.60 -9.82 -1.56
CA ARG A 18 -22.09 -10.70 -0.48
C ARG A 18 -21.35 -10.46 0.82
N PHE A 19 -20.03 -10.30 0.78
CA PHE A 19 -19.24 -9.93 1.96
C PHE A 19 -19.73 -8.58 2.53
N ILE A 20 -19.88 -7.56 1.70
CA ILE A 20 -20.35 -6.24 2.15
C ILE A 20 -21.73 -6.33 2.81
N GLN A 21 -22.65 -7.11 2.22
CA GLN A 21 -24.03 -7.23 2.73
C GLN A 21 -24.11 -7.99 4.05
N ASN A 22 -23.30 -9.04 4.22
CA ASN A 22 -23.41 -9.94 5.37
C ASN A 22 -22.48 -9.54 6.52
N ASP A 23 -21.26 -9.08 6.22
CA ASP A 23 -20.18 -8.98 7.19
C ASP A 23 -19.69 -7.53 7.39
N TYR A 24 -20.12 -6.57 6.55
CA TYR A 24 -19.61 -5.21 6.58
C TYR A 24 -20.70 -4.12 6.72
N GLY A 25 -21.59 -4.30 7.70
CA GLY A 25 -22.61 -3.30 8.00
C GLY A 25 -22.04 -2.01 8.60
N PHE A 26 -22.78 -0.90 8.48
CA PHE A 26 -22.35 0.42 8.94
C PHE A 26 -21.95 0.46 10.42
N ASP A 27 -22.69 -0.25 11.29
CA ASP A 27 -22.35 -0.33 12.72
C ASP A 27 -21.01 -1.04 12.96
N GLN A 28 -20.70 -2.06 12.16
CA GLN A 28 -19.40 -2.74 12.18
C GLN A 28 -18.29 -1.78 11.76
N ARG A 29 -18.49 -1.07 10.65
CA ARG A 29 -17.54 -0.05 10.20
C ARG A 29 -17.27 1.01 11.27
N GLN A 30 -18.30 1.51 11.95
CA GLN A 30 -18.14 2.49 13.04
C GLN A 30 -17.26 1.96 14.17
N LYS A 31 -17.44 0.69 14.56
CA LYS A 31 -16.59 0.05 15.57
C LYS A 31 -15.13 -0.03 15.11
N LEU A 32 -14.91 -0.40 13.85
CA LEU A 32 -13.57 -0.51 13.26
C LEU A 32 -12.86 0.84 13.22
N THR A 33 -13.52 1.89 12.72
CA THR A 33 -12.93 3.24 12.67
C THR A 33 -12.65 3.82 14.06
N GLY A 34 -13.38 3.38 15.10
CA GLY A 34 -13.14 3.75 16.50
C GLY A 34 -12.04 2.91 17.17
N SER A 35 -11.58 1.82 16.56
CA SER A 35 -10.53 0.96 17.11
C SER A 35 -9.13 1.57 16.93
N GLU A 36 -8.15 1.07 17.68
CA GLU A 36 -6.76 1.51 17.57
C GLU A 36 -6.19 1.30 16.17
N LEU A 37 -6.41 0.12 15.58
CA LEU A 37 -5.94 -0.20 14.23
C LEU A 37 -6.71 0.53 13.12
N GLY A 38 -8.00 0.81 13.33
CA GLY A 38 -8.87 1.44 12.34
C GLY A 38 -9.45 0.48 11.29
N PHE A 39 -9.15 -0.82 11.34
CA PHE A 39 -9.64 -1.87 10.46
C PHE A 39 -9.66 -3.23 11.17
N SER A 40 -10.16 -4.29 10.49
CA SER A 40 -10.19 -5.67 11.01
C SER A 40 -9.09 -6.53 10.41
N LYS A 41 -8.23 -7.11 11.25
CA LYS A 41 -7.27 -8.13 10.81
C LYS A 41 -7.95 -9.40 10.29
N GLU A 42 -9.11 -9.73 10.85
CA GLU A 42 -9.91 -10.87 10.42
C GLU A 42 -10.44 -10.67 9.00
N HIS A 43 -11.01 -9.49 8.71
CA HIS A 43 -11.43 -9.16 7.35
C HIS A 43 -10.24 -9.14 6.38
N TRP A 44 -9.11 -8.60 6.81
CA TRP A 44 -7.88 -8.59 5.98
C TRP A 44 -7.43 -10.00 5.61
N SER A 45 -7.38 -10.92 6.58
CA SER A 45 -7.07 -12.34 6.33
C SER A 45 -8.12 -12.97 5.41
N HIS A 46 -9.40 -12.65 5.59
CA HIS A 46 -10.46 -13.14 4.72
C HIS A 46 -10.33 -12.64 3.28
N PHE A 47 -9.89 -11.39 3.07
CA PHE A 47 -9.59 -10.87 1.72
C PHE A 47 -8.45 -11.66 1.05
N ALA A 48 -7.45 -12.07 1.82
CA ALA A 48 -6.38 -12.94 1.31
C ALA A 48 -6.92 -14.32 0.91
N GLU A 49 -7.72 -14.95 1.77
CA GLU A 49 -8.35 -16.26 1.52
C GLU A 49 -9.24 -16.24 0.27
N LEU A 50 -9.95 -15.14 0.03
CA LEU A 50 -10.78 -14.94 -1.17
C LEU A 50 -9.97 -14.53 -2.41
N GLY A 51 -8.64 -14.36 -2.29
CA GLY A 51 -7.76 -14.00 -3.38
C GLY A 51 -7.80 -12.53 -3.79
N TRP A 52 -8.55 -11.67 -3.07
CA TRP A 52 -8.70 -10.27 -3.47
C TRP A 52 -7.40 -9.47 -3.35
N LEU A 53 -6.51 -9.83 -2.42
CA LEU A 53 -5.22 -9.16 -2.25
C LEU A 53 -4.25 -9.48 -3.39
N GLY A 54 -4.37 -10.66 -4.00
CA GLY A 54 -3.56 -11.10 -5.14
C GLY A 54 -4.13 -10.73 -6.51
N LEU A 55 -5.37 -10.23 -6.55
CA LEU A 55 -6.11 -10.02 -7.78
C LEU A 55 -5.37 -9.21 -8.85
N PRO A 56 -4.77 -8.03 -8.56
CA PRO A 56 -4.15 -7.19 -9.59
C PRO A 56 -2.74 -7.62 -10.00
N PHE A 57 -2.15 -8.62 -9.34
CA PHE A 57 -0.76 -9.02 -9.59
C PHE A 57 -0.68 -10.16 -10.60
N ALA A 58 0.44 -10.22 -11.33
CA ALA A 58 0.69 -11.25 -12.33
C ALA A 58 0.77 -12.64 -11.70
N GLU A 59 0.39 -13.67 -12.46
CA GLU A 59 0.47 -15.08 -12.01
C GLU A 59 1.91 -15.49 -11.66
N GLU A 60 2.90 -15.00 -12.40
CA GLU A 60 4.31 -15.24 -12.15
C GLU A 60 4.81 -14.65 -10.81
N ASP A 61 4.12 -13.62 -10.30
CA ASP A 61 4.37 -13.00 -9.00
C ASP A 61 3.47 -13.59 -7.88
N GLY A 62 2.72 -14.66 -8.17
CA GLY A 62 1.81 -15.32 -7.24
C GLY A 62 0.41 -14.72 -7.17
N GLY A 63 0.07 -13.78 -8.05
CA GLY A 63 -1.26 -13.18 -8.17
C GLY A 63 -2.19 -13.95 -9.11
N PHE A 64 -3.29 -13.31 -9.50
CA PHE A 64 -4.31 -13.91 -10.36
C PHE A 64 -4.39 -13.28 -11.76
N GLY A 65 -3.51 -12.35 -12.11
CA GLY A 65 -3.47 -11.70 -13.41
C GLY A 65 -4.73 -10.87 -13.73
N GLY A 66 -5.45 -10.42 -12.71
CA GLY A 66 -6.68 -9.66 -12.88
C GLY A 66 -6.45 -8.32 -13.58
N SER A 67 -7.43 -7.93 -14.37
CA SER A 67 -7.43 -6.67 -15.12
C SER A 67 -7.80 -5.46 -14.24
N ALA A 68 -7.68 -4.26 -14.80
CA ALA A 68 -8.19 -3.05 -14.17
C ALA A 68 -9.71 -3.10 -13.93
N ILE A 69 -10.45 -3.88 -14.75
CA ILE A 69 -11.91 -4.06 -14.55
C ILE A 69 -12.18 -4.89 -13.29
N ASP A 70 -11.40 -5.94 -13.05
CA ASP A 70 -11.54 -6.78 -11.85
C ASP A 70 -11.24 -5.97 -10.59
N THR A 71 -10.18 -5.16 -10.62
CA THR A 71 -9.87 -4.21 -9.54
C THR A 71 -11.00 -3.19 -9.34
N MET A 72 -11.59 -2.66 -10.43
CA MET A 72 -12.72 -1.73 -10.36
C MET A 72 -13.94 -2.37 -9.68
N ILE A 73 -14.26 -3.63 -9.98
CA ILE A 73 -15.37 -4.37 -9.34
C ILE A 73 -15.20 -4.43 -7.83
N VAL A 74 -14.00 -4.81 -7.36
CA VAL A 74 -13.68 -4.83 -5.93
C VAL A 74 -13.82 -3.44 -5.31
N MET A 75 -13.20 -2.43 -5.95
CA MET A 75 -13.19 -1.06 -5.42
C MET A 75 -14.56 -0.40 -5.41
N GLU A 76 -15.42 -0.70 -6.39
CA GLU A 76 -16.80 -0.21 -6.40
C GLU A 76 -17.59 -0.78 -5.21
N ALA A 77 -17.48 -2.08 -4.93
CA ALA A 77 -18.14 -2.71 -3.80
C ALA A 77 -17.57 -2.21 -2.46
N PHE A 78 -16.25 -2.07 -2.35
CA PHE A 78 -15.61 -1.48 -1.17
C PHE A 78 -16.04 -0.03 -0.94
N GLY A 79 -16.20 0.75 -2.01
CA GLY A 79 -16.74 2.10 -1.93
C GLY A 79 -18.18 2.14 -1.43
N LYS A 80 -19.05 1.25 -1.91
CA LYS A 80 -20.44 1.09 -1.43
C LYS A 80 -20.51 0.72 0.05
N GLY A 81 -19.61 -0.17 0.51
CA GLY A 81 -19.52 -0.60 1.91
C GLY A 81 -18.72 0.36 2.80
N LEU A 82 -18.07 1.38 2.25
CA LEU A 82 -17.13 2.26 2.95
C LEU A 82 -16.06 1.47 3.70
N VAL A 83 -15.47 0.45 3.05
CA VAL A 83 -14.46 -0.45 3.60
C VAL A 83 -13.23 0.33 4.04
N VAL A 84 -12.72 0.05 5.23
CA VAL A 84 -11.56 0.77 5.84
C VAL A 84 -10.28 -0.07 5.94
N GLU A 85 -10.33 -1.32 5.51
CA GLU A 85 -9.14 -2.15 5.37
C GLU A 85 -8.16 -1.49 4.39
N PRO A 86 -6.83 -1.58 4.62
CA PRO A 86 -5.81 -0.80 3.88
C PRO A 86 -5.53 -1.34 2.47
N TYR A 87 -6.58 -1.70 1.72
CA TYR A 87 -6.47 -2.29 0.38
C TYR A 87 -5.79 -1.34 -0.62
N VAL A 88 -6.22 -0.08 -0.63
CA VAL A 88 -5.62 0.92 -1.53
C VAL A 88 -4.15 1.15 -1.22
N SER A 89 -3.80 1.39 0.04
CA SER A 89 -2.42 1.68 0.44
C SER A 89 -1.49 0.48 0.25
N THR A 90 -1.96 -0.72 0.62
CA THR A 90 -1.14 -1.94 0.59
C THR A 90 -1.12 -2.59 -0.79
N VAL A 91 -2.28 -2.87 -1.38
CA VAL A 91 -2.36 -3.62 -2.64
C VAL A 91 -2.13 -2.70 -3.83
N LEU A 92 -2.94 -1.64 -3.96
CA LEU A 92 -2.94 -0.82 -5.18
C LEU A 92 -1.77 0.16 -5.26
N MET A 93 -1.25 0.66 -4.14
CA MET A 93 -0.13 1.60 -4.15
C MET A 93 1.21 0.89 -3.91
N ALA A 94 1.45 0.36 -2.72
CA ALA A 94 2.73 -0.23 -2.36
C ALA A 94 3.00 -1.55 -3.10
N GLY A 95 2.00 -2.43 -3.18
CA GLY A 95 2.09 -3.70 -3.91
C GLY A 95 2.33 -3.48 -5.40
N SER A 96 1.61 -2.55 -6.04
CA SER A 96 1.87 -2.20 -7.44
C SER A 96 3.26 -1.61 -7.67
N ALA A 97 3.77 -0.78 -6.76
CA ALA A 97 5.14 -0.26 -6.86
C ALA A 97 6.17 -1.40 -6.80
N LEU A 98 5.99 -2.38 -5.90
CA LEU A 98 6.83 -3.59 -5.82
C LEU A 98 6.70 -4.45 -7.07
N ALA A 99 5.49 -4.70 -7.56
CA ALA A 99 5.26 -5.52 -8.75
C ALA A 99 5.94 -4.94 -9.99
N HIS A 100 5.94 -3.61 -10.15
CA HIS A 100 6.50 -2.95 -11.33
C HIS A 100 8.00 -2.65 -11.23
N ALA A 101 8.51 -2.32 -10.05
CA ALA A 101 9.87 -1.82 -9.86
C ALA A 101 10.74 -2.70 -8.95
N GLY A 102 10.17 -3.67 -8.26
CA GLY A 102 10.90 -4.57 -7.37
C GLY A 102 11.79 -5.57 -8.11
N THR A 103 12.92 -5.92 -7.51
CA THR A 103 13.74 -7.06 -7.97
C THR A 103 12.98 -8.38 -7.75
N THR A 104 13.40 -9.45 -8.42
CA THR A 104 12.80 -10.79 -8.23
C THR A 104 12.80 -11.19 -6.74
N ALA A 105 13.92 -10.99 -6.03
CA ALA A 105 14.01 -11.31 -4.61
C ALA A 105 13.04 -10.48 -3.73
N GLN A 106 12.86 -9.19 -4.04
CA GLN A 106 11.90 -8.34 -3.33
C GLN A 106 10.46 -8.76 -3.58
N LYS A 107 10.11 -9.16 -4.81
CA LYS A 107 8.79 -9.68 -5.14
C LYS A 107 8.53 -11.00 -4.42
N GLU A 108 9.44 -11.95 -4.52
CA GLU A 108 9.33 -13.27 -3.86
C GLU A 108 9.17 -13.16 -2.34
N SER A 109 9.83 -12.18 -1.71
CA SER A 109 9.75 -11.98 -0.25
C SER A 109 8.56 -11.11 0.15
N HIS A 110 8.44 -9.91 -0.41
CA HIS A 110 7.52 -8.89 0.11
C HIS A 110 6.16 -8.90 -0.60
N LEU A 111 6.14 -9.09 -1.92
CA LEU A 111 4.87 -9.11 -2.66
C LEU A 111 4.08 -10.38 -2.32
N ALA A 112 4.76 -11.53 -2.19
CA ALA A 112 4.13 -12.78 -1.75
C ALA A 112 3.47 -12.63 -0.36
N ALA A 113 4.16 -11.97 0.60
CA ALA A 113 3.62 -11.72 1.92
C ALA A 113 2.40 -10.76 1.90
N ILE A 114 2.38 -9.77 0.99
CA ILE A 114 1.22 -8.89 0.78
C ILE A 114 0.04 -9.70 0.23
N ILE A 115 0.26 -10.52 -0.79
CA ILE A 115 -0.76 -11.38 -1.42
C ILE A 115 -1.35 -12.35 -0.41
N GLY A 116 -0.51 -12.94 0.44
CA GLY A 116 -0.93 -13.85 1.52
C GLY A 116 -1.62 -13.16 2.69
N GLY A 117 -1.67 -11.82 2.72
CA GLY A 117 -2.25 -11.06 3.84
C GLY A 117 -1.38 -11.03 5.11
N GLU A 118 -0.16 -11.55 5.02
CA GLU A 118 0.79 -11.66 6.14
C GLU A 118 1.48 -10.32 6.46
N ALA A 119 1.65 -9.47 5.44
CA ALA A 119 2.26 -8.15 5.57
C ALA A 119 1.41 -7.05 4.97
N GLN A 120 1.48 -5.87 5.58
CA GLN A 120 0.93 -4.63 5.03
C GLN A 120 2.06 -3.70 4.64
N ALA A 121 1.86 -2.99 3.54
CA ALA A 121 2.83 -2.04 3.03
C ALA A 121 2.18 -0.69 2.72
N SER A 122 2.97 0.37 2.78
CA SER A 122 2.52 1.72 2.46
C SER A 122 3.53 2.44 1.57
N LEU A 123 3.02 3.22 0.61
CA LEU A 123 3.85 4.03 -0.27
C LEU A 123 4.08 5.42 0.33
N ALA A 124 5.31 5.69 0.73
CA ALA A 124 5.77 6.93 1.36
C ALA A 124 6.42 7.84 0.32
N TYR A 125 5.62 8.64 -0.40
CA TYR A 125 6.09 9.49 -1.50
C TYR A 125 5.76 10.97 -1.32
N ILE A 126 4.70 11.33 -0.59
CA ILE A 126 4.24 12.71 -0.44
C ILE A 126 5.18 13.48 0.48
N GLU A 127 5.68 14.61 0.00
CA GLU A 127 6.44 15.58 0.79
C GLU A 127 5.71 16.93 0.79
N PRO A 128 5.68 17.67 1.92
CA PRO A 128 4.85 18.88 2.04
C PRO A 128 5.14 19.97 0.99
N GLN A 129 6.42 20.17 0.64
CA GLN A 129 6.84 21.16 -0.33
C GLN A 129 6.49 20.77 -1.78
N ALA A 130 6.36 19.45 -2.04
CA ALA A 130 6.13 18.92 -3.38
C ALA A 130 4.70 19.17 -3.87
N ARG A 131 3.72 19.24 -2.97
CA ARG A 131 2.30 19.31 -3.30
C ARG A 131 1.91 18.15 -4.25
N PHE A 132 1.66 18.45 -5.53
CA PHE A 132 1.32 17.49 -6.57
C PHE A 132 2.47 17.15 -7.53
N ASN A 133 3.66 17.74 -7.32
CA ASN A 133 4.83 17.48 -8.16
C ASN A 133 5.59 16.25 -7.62
N LEU A 134 5.43 15.10 -8.28
CA LEU A 134 6.07 13.85 -7.88
C LEU A 134 7.60 13.87 -8.01
N ASN A 135 8.15 14.75 -8.85
CA ASN A 135 9.59 14.89 -9.03
C ASN A 135 10.26 15.74 -7.92
N HIS A 136 9.48 16.52 -7.15
CA HIS A 136 10.02 17.34 -6.09
C HIS A 136 10.26 16.50 -4.82
N VAL A 137 11.39 15.82 -4.78
CA VAL A 137 11.80 14.91 -3.69
C VAL A 137 13.03 15.46 -3.00
N VAL A 138 12.89 15.84 -1.72
CA VAL A 138 13.95 16.36 -0.85
C VAL A 138 14.54 15.24 0.04
N THR A 139 13.74 14.21 0.36
CA THR A 139 14.24 13.00 1.03
C THR A 139 15.43 12.44 0.24
N ARG A 140 16.58 12.28 0.89
CA ARG A 140 17.83 11.82 0.25
C ARG A 140 18.23 10.45 0.76
N ALA A 141 18.74 9.64 -0.16
CA ALA A 141 19.43 8.40 0.15
C ALA A 141 20.89 8.51 -0.33
N VAL A 142 21.83 8.15 0.55
CA VAL A 142 23.25 8.12 0.22
C VAL A 142 23.81 6.71 0.51
N PRO A 143 24.71 6.19 -0.34
CA PRO A 143 25.29 4.88 -0.12
C PRO A 143 26.19 4.88 1.13
N ASP A 144 26.15 3.78 1.90
CA ASP A 144 27.02 3.50 3.04
C ASP A 144 27.49 2.05 2.97
N GLY A 145 28.62 1.81 2.33
CA GLY A 145 29.13 0.48 2.03
C GLY A 145 28.22 -0.27 1.04
N SER A 146 27.63 -1.38 1.49
CA SER A 146 26.63 -2.15 0.73
C SER A 146 25.21 -1.65 0.94
N ASP A 147 25.01 -0.72 1.86
CA ASP A 147 23.72 -0.27 2.34
C ASP A 147 23.44 1.18 1.92
N TRP A 148 22.29 1.68 2.32
CA TRP A 148 21.89 3.07 2.08
C TRP A 148 21.44 3.74 3.38
N VAL A 149 21.79 4.99 3.55
CA VAL A 149 21.29 5.83 4.65
C VAL A 149 20.28 6.81 4.10
N ILE A 150 19.05 6.76 4.62
CA ILE A 150 17.97 7.61 4.19
C ILE A 150 17.67 8.68 5.24
N ASN A 151 17.58 9.93 4.78
CA ASN A 151 17.16 11.07 5.60
C ASN A 151 16.05 11.84 4.88
N GLY A 152 14.96 12.13 5.60
CA GLY A 152 13.86 12.89 5.03
C GLY A 152 12.58 12.81 5.82
N PHE A 153 11.52 13.35 5.21
CA PHE A 153 10.20 13.43 5.80
C PHE A 153 9.12 13.17 4.76
N LYS A 154 8.13 12.34 5.10
CA LYS A 154 6.95 12.08 4.28
C LYS A 154 5.69 12.51 5.05
N GLY A 155 4.91 13.41 4.44
CA GLY A 155 3.85 14.13 5.14
C GLY A 155 2.57 13.32 5.36
N VAL A 156 2.09 12.62 4.34
CA VAL A 156 0.87 11.83 4.41
C VAL A 156 1.14 10.45 3.84
N VAL A 157 1.32 9.47 4.71
CA VAL A 157 1.54 8.08 4.32
C VAL A 157 0.32 7.26 4.74
N LEU A 158 -0.55 6.96 3.78
CA LEU A 158 -1.78 6.21 4.00
C LEU A 158 -1.47 4.78 4.41
N GLY A 159 -2.14 4.28 5.45
CA GLY A 159 -1.96 2.92 5.97
C GLY A 159 -0.69 2.72 6.79
N ALA A 160 0.22 3.69 6.87
CA ALA A 160 1.49 3.53 7.57
C ALA A 160 1.40 3.16 9.06
N PRO A 161 0.34 3.51 9.83
CA PRO A 161 0.24 3.05 11.22
C PRO A 161 0.28 1.53 11.38
N SER A 162 -0.25 0.78 10.43
CA SER A 162 -0.29 -0.69 10.44
C SER A 162 0.72 -1.35 9.49
N ALA A 163 1.49 -0.56 8.74
CA ALA A 163 2.42 -1.10 7.76
C ALA A 163 3.62 -1.79 8.44
N ASP A 164 3.97 -2.95 7.91
CA ASP A 164 5.22 -3.67 8.19
C ASP A 164 6.35 -3.14 7.32
N LEU A 165 6.01 -2.67 6.11
CA LEU A 165 6.94 -2.16 5.12
C LEU A 165 6.51 -0.77 4.61
N LEU A 166 7.49 0.09 4.38
CA LEU A 166 7.34 1.37 3.71
C LEU A 166 8.10 1.32 2.37
N ILE A 167 7.41 1.64 1.28
CA ILE A 167 8.07 1.90 -0.01
C ILE A 167 8.34 3.39 -0.06
N VAL A 168 9.59 3.77 0.11
CA VAL A 168 10.02 5.17 0.28
C VAL A 168 10.66 5.69 -0.99
N SER A 169 10.14 6.78 -1.55
CA SER A 169 10.84 7.51 -2.61
C SER A 169 11.93 8.39 -2.02
N ALA A 170 13.14 8.28 -2.54
CA ALA A 170 14.27 9.12 -2.12
C ALA A 170 15.14 9.53 -3.30
N ARG A 171 15.78 10.68 -3.18
CA ARG A 171 16.72 11.22 -4.16
C ARG A 171 18.10 10.58 -3.97
N THR A 172 18.56 9.88 -4.98
CA THR A 172 19.90 9.29 -5.03
C THR A 172 20.88 10.09 -5.90
N ASP A 173 20.35 10.90 -6.83
CA ASP A 173 21.15 11.74 -7.72
C ASP A 173 20.31 12.95 -8.20
N GLY A 174 20.98 13.94 -8.77
CA GLY A 174 20.35 15.14 -9.34
C GLY A 174 19.81 16.15 -8.33
N ASP A 175 19.18 17.20 -8.86
CA ASP A 175 18.54 18.26 -8.08
C ASP A 175 17.17 17.81 -7.56
N GLU A 176 16.64 18.52 -6.57
CA GLU A 176 15.40 18.18 -5.86
C GLU A 176 14.16 18.05 -6.77
N GLN A 177 14.18 18.68 -7.95
CA GLN A 177 13.09 18.66 -8.93
C GLN A 177 13.45 17.96 -10.24
N ALA A 178 14.62 17.32 -10.32
CA ALA A 178 15.00 16.56 -11.50
C ALA A 178 14.02 15.39 -11.73
N GLU A 179 13.72 15.09 -12.99
CA GLU A 179 12.85 13.95 -13.35
C GLU A 179 13.53 12.61 -13.09
N GLU A 180 14.85 12.56 -13.24
CA GLU A 180 15.69 11.38 -12.96
C GLU A 180 16.28 11.44 -11.56
N GLY A 181 16.87 10.32 -11.09
CA GLY A 181 17.59 10.24 -9.82
C GLY A 181 16.69 10.00 -8.60
N ILE A 182 15.46 9.55 -8.78
CA ILE A 182 14.58 9.07 -7.72
C ILE A 182 14.62 7.54 -7.69
N THR A 183 14.84 6.98 -6.51
CA THR A 183 14.85 5.53 -6.26
C THR A 183 13.80 5.19 -5.21
N LEU A 184 13.13 4.04 -5.38
CA LEU A 184 12.24 3.49 -4.37
C LEU A 184 12.99 2.50 -3.49
N PHE A 185 12.86 2.67 -2.18
CA PHE A 185 13.48 1.81 -1.18
C PHE A 185 12.42 1.03 -0.41
N VAL A 186 12.65 -0.26 -0.20
CA VAL A 186 11.84 -1.08 0.71
C VAL A 186 12.43 -0.93 2.11
N VAL A 187 11.69 -0.31 3.01
CA VAL A 187 12.13 0.03 4.37
C VAL A 187 11.25 -0.68 5.37
N PRO A 188 11.80 -1.53 6.27
CA PRO A 188 11.01 -2.04 7.38
C PRO A 188 10.46 -0.89 8.22
N ALA A 189 9.15 -0.91 8.50
CA ALA A 189 8.50 0.22 9.18
C ALA A 189 8.97 0.41 10.64
N ASN A 190 9.65 -0.58 11.20
CA ASN A 190 10.27 -0.56 12.54
C ASN A 190 11.80 -0.42 12.48
N ALA A 191 12.38 -0.11 11.32
CA ALA A 191 13.83 0.08 11.20
C ALA A 191 14.30 1.23 12.11
N GLU A 192 15.56 1.12 12.58
CA GLU A 192 16.18 2.20 13.36
C GLU A 192 16.22 3.49 12.52
N GLY A 193 15.91 4.61 13.15
CA GLY A 193 15.82 5.91 12.47
C GLY A 193 14.47 6.17 11.78
N VAL A 194 13.53 5.22 11.74
CA VAL A 194 12.17 5.43 11.28
C VAL A 194 11.27 5.81 12.46
N SER A 195 10.63 6.96 12.39
CA SER A 195 9.62 7.37 13.37
C SER A 195 8.31 7.76 12.67
N ARG A 196 7.17 7.48 13.32
CA ARG A 196 5.83 7.70 12.76
C ARG A 196 4.97 8.51 13.74
N ARG A 197 4.35 9.57 13.26
CA ARG A 197 3.28 10.28 13.98
C ARG A 197 1.94 9.90 13.36
N ASN A 198 1.24 8.99 14.02
CA ASN A 198 -0.01 8.41 13.53
C ASN A 198 -1.20 9.34 13.79
N TYR A 199 -2.17 9.37 12.88
CA TYR A 199 -3.42 10.11 13.02
C TYR A 199 -4.57 9.47 12.21
N PRO A 200 -5.83 9.65 12.64
CA PRO A 200 -6.99 9.29 11.83
C PRO A 200 -7.22 10.33 10.74
N THR A 201 -7.70 9.90 9.57
CA THR A 201 -8.19 10.77 8.51
C THR A 201 -9.70 10.93 8.61
N ILE A 202 -10.24 11.97 7.94
CA ILE A 202 -11.68 12.31 8.04
C ILE A 202 -12.60 11.20 7.50
N ASP A 203 -12.11 10.40 6.57
CA ASP A 203 -12.79 9.27 5.96
C ASP A 203 -12.77 7.98 6.81
N GLY A 204 -12.08 8.01 7.96
CA GLY A 204 -11.98 6.90 8.90
C GLY A 204 -10.76 6.01 8.72
N PHE A 205 -9.92 6.26 7.72
CA PHE A 205 -8.64 5.57 7.54
C PHE A 205 -7.58 6.04 8.55
N ARG A 206 -6.39 5.51 8.43
CA ARG A 206 -5.22 5.88 9.21
C ARG A 206 -4.09 6.33 8.30
N ALA A 207 -3.37 7.34 8.73
CA ALA A 207 -2.17 7.81 8.06
C ALA A 207 -1.08 8.18 9.08
N SER A 208 0.13 8.37 8.60
CA SER A 208 1.24 8.86 9.42
C SER A 208 2.02 9.95 8.70
N GLU A 209 2.61 10.84 9.47
CA GLU A 209 3.85 11.49 9.07
C GLU A 209 4.99 10.52 9.39
N VAL A 210 5.92 10.37 8.46
CA VAL A 210 7.07 9.48 8.59
C VAL A 210 8.35 10.30 8.51
N THR A 211 9.16 10.24 9.56
CA THR A 211 10.51 10.82 9.58
C THR A 211 11.55 9.71 9.47
N LEU A 212 12.51 9.93 8.59
CA LEU A 212 13.66 9.05 8.37
C LEU A 212 14.91 9.83 8.81
N SER A 213 15.60 9.33 9.83
CA SER A 213 16.77 10.00 10.42
C SER A 213 17.94 9.01 10.49
N LEU A 214 18.85 9.06 9.51
CA LEU A 214 19.97 8.13 9.37
C LEU A 214 19.49 6.67 9.37
N SER A 215 18.33 6.41 8.74
CA SER A 215 17.79 5.06 8.63
C SER A 215 18.67 4.23 7.70
N LEU A 216 19.38 3.23 8.26
CA LEU A 216 20.23 2.31 7.51
C LEU A 216 19.34 1.23 6.87
N ILE A 217 19.40 1.12 5.55
CA ILE A 217 18.60 0.18 4.77
C ILE A 217 19.53 -0.80 4.06
N HIS A 218 19.43 -2.07 4.43
CA HIS A 218 20.08 -3.17 3.73
C HIS A 218 19.35 -3.47 2.42
N ILE A 219 20.11 -3.63 1.34
CA ILE A 219 19.57 -3.95 0.01
C ILE A 219 19.63 -5.45 -0.24
#